data_627795cdf277026b1a1b5f9ce0f25ea1
#
_entry.id   627795cdf277026b1a1b5f9ce0f25ea1
#
_cell.length_a   1.000
_cell.length_b   1.000
_cell.length_c   1.000
_cell.angle_alpha   90.00
_cell.angle_beta   90.00
_cell.angle_gamma   90.00
#
_symmetry.space_group_name_H-M   'P 1'
#
loop_
_entity.id
_entity.type
_entity.pdbx_description
1 polymer ?
#
loop_
_entity_poly.entity_id
_entity_poly.type
_entity_poly.pdbx_seq_one_letter_code
_entity_poly.pdbx_strand_id
1 'polypeptide(L)'
;YVAQIAMGADNAQTLKAIREAEAYPGPSLIIAYAPCINHGLKRKGGMGRSQNEEKLAVDCGYWHLWRFNPLLADEGKNPFTLDSKAPKWEDFRDFLLGEVRYLSVQKAFPKEADELFSQAEKMAKLRYQTYVRKSQENWSEQI
;
A
#
# COMPACT_ATOMS: atom_id res chain seq x y z
N TYR A 1 -3.93 -5.92 -16.60
CA TYR A 1 -4.31 -4.94 -15.58
C TYR A 1 -3.71 -5.33 -14.22
N VAL A 2 -3.21 -4.36 -13.47
CA VAL A 2 -2.69 -4.61 -12.11
C VAL A 2 -3.18 -3.52 -11.15
N ALA A 3 -3.61 -3.92 -9.96
CA ALA A 3 -3.98 -2.97 -8.92
C ALA A 3 -3.47 -3.41 -7.55
N GLN A 4 -3.13 -2.44 -6.72
CA GLN A 4 -2.80 -2.63 -5.31
C GLN A 4 -3.84 -1.93 -4.46
N ILE A 5 -4.50 -2.68 -3.58
CA ILE A 5 -5.68 -2.24 -2.84
C ILE A 5 -5.58 -2.54 -1.34
N ALA A 6 -6.40 -1.84 -0.56
CA ALA A 6 -6.70 -2.16 0.84
C ALA A 6 -8.15 -1.71 1.11
N MET A 7 -9.07 -2.65 1.21
CA MET A 7 -10.50 -2.37 1.31
C MET A 7 -10.83 -1.46 2.49
N GLY A 8 -10.25 -1.70 3.65
CA GLY A 8 -10.47 -0.88 4.84
C GLY A 8 -9.91 0.54 4.77
N ALA A 9 -8.97 0.80 3.84
CA ALA A 9 -8.43 2.13 3.63
C ALA A 9 -9.26 2.96 2.64
N ASP A 10 -9.70 2.34 1.53
CA ASP A 10 -10.51 2.99 0.50
C ASP A 10 -11.40 1.99 -0.24
N ASN A 11 -12.67 1.92 0.16
CA ASN A 11 -13.67 1.06 -0.46
C ASN A 11 -13.98 1.47 -1.91
N ALA A 12 -13.95 2.76 -2.21
CA ALA A 12 -14.26 3.26 -3.55
C ALA A 12 -13.15 2.88 -4.54
N GLN A 13 -11.89 3.01 -4.13
CA GLN A 13 -10.74 2.57 -4.90
C GLN A 13 -10.77 1.06 -5.14
N THR A 14 -11.09 0.28 -4.11
CA THR A 14 -11.21 -1.19 -4.21
C THR A 14 -12.28 -1.59 -5.22
N LEU A 15 -13.49 -1.01 -5.16
CA LEU A 15 -14.56 -1.28 -6.12
C LEU A 15 -14.19 -0.86 -7.54
N LYS A 16 -13.51 0.27 -7.69
CA LYS A 16 -13.04 0.75 -8.99
C LYS A 16 -12.02 -0.21 -9.59
N ALA A 17 -11.04 -0.65 -8.79
CA ALA A 17 -10.02 -1.60 -9.22
C ALA A 17 -10.63 -2.93 -9.68
N ILE A 18 -11.61 -3.46 -8.95
CA ILE A 18 -12.32 -4.70 -9.32
C ILE A 18 -13.07 -4.53 -10.65
N ARG A 19 -13.82 -3.44 -10.81
CA ARG A 19 -14.57 -3.18 -12.05
C ARG A 19 -13.65 -3.01 -13.27
N GLU A 20 -12.54 -2.31 -13.11
CA GLU A 20 -11.54 -2.16 -14.17
C GLU A 20 -10.89 -3.50 -14.51
N ALA A 21 -10.60 -4.33 -13.50
CA ALA A 21 -10.05 -5.67 -13.70
C ALA A 21 -11.00 -6.61 -14.45
N GLU A 22 -12.31 -6.55 -14.15
CA GLU A 22 -13.34 -7.32 -14.86
C GLU A 22 -13.53 -6.87 -16.31
N ALA A 23 -13.44 -5.56 -16.56
CA ALA A 23 -13.61 -4.98 -17.89
C ALA A 23 -12.36 -5.14 -18.79
N TYR A 24 -11.19 -5.41 -18.21
CA TYR A 24 -9.95 -5.55 -18.97
C TYR A 24 -9.95 -6.84 -19.80
N PRO A 25 -9.69 -6.78 -21.12
CA PRO A 25 -9.80 -7.94 -22.03
C PRO A 25 -8.59 -8.89 -21.97
N GLY A 26 -7.82 -8.88 -20.90
CA GLY A 26 -6.62 -9.69 -20.68
C GLY A 26 -6.50 -10.14 -19.23
N PRO A 27 -5.35 -10.70 -18.83
CA PRO A 27 -5.11 -11.11 -17.47
C PRO A 27 -5.09 -9.92 -16.52
N SER A 28 -5.71 -10.06 -15.36
CA SER A 28 -5.77 -9.05 -14.31
C SER A 28 -5.24 -9.61 -12.99
N LEU A 29 -4.47 -8.78 -12.26
CA LEU A 29 -3.95 -9.10 -10.93
C LEU A 29 -4.33 -8.00 -9.94
N ILE A 30 -4.97 -8.39 -8.85
CA ILE A 30 -5.25 -7.51 -7.72
C ILE A 30 -4.46 -7.98 -6.51
N ILE A 31 -3.62 -7.08 -5.97
CA ILE A 31 -2.79 -7.31 -4.79
C ILE A 31 -3.46 -6.61 -3.62
N ALA A 32 -4.07 -7.38 -2.72
CA ALA A 32 -4.82 -6.85 -1.58
C ALA A 32 -4.01 -7.00 -0.29
N TYR A 33 -3.93 -5.92 0.50
CA TYR A 33 -3.41 -6.00 1.86
C TYR A 33 -4.45 -6.65 2.77
N ALA A 34 -4.01 -7.63 3.56
CA ALA A 34 -4.82 -8.24 4.60
C ALA A 34 -3.99 -8.40 5.89
N PRO A 35 -4.42 -7.84 7.02
CA PRO A 35 -3.74 -8.05 8.30
C PRO A 35 -3.92 -9.49 8.77
N CYS A 36 -2.88 -10.01 9.43
CA CYS A 36 -2.91 -11.38 9.97
C CYS A 36 -3.37 -11.39 11.42
N ILE A 37 -4.29 -12.29 11.77
CA ILE A 37 -4.78 -12.47 13.15
C ILE A 37 -3.66 -12.83 14.15
N ASN A 38 -2.60 -13.48 13.67
CA ASN A 38 -1.44 -13.88 14.48
C ASN A 38 -0.42 -12.74 14.68
N HIS A 39 -0.57 -11.59 14.02
CA HIS A 39 0.40 -10.50 14.03
C HIS A 39 -0.08 -9.24 14.78
N GLY A 40 -0.85 -9.42 15.85
CA GLY A 40 -1.19 -8.34 16.76
C GLY A 40 -2.65 -7.89 16.71
N LEU A 41 -3.41 -8.33 15.73
CA LEU A 41 -4.83 -7.95 15.57
C LEU A 41 -5.67 -8.30 16.81
N LYS A 42 -5.39 -9.44 17.46
CA LYS A 42 -6.06 -9.84 18.71
C LYS A 42 -5.87 -8.81 19.82
N ARG A 43 -4.67 -8.25 19.96
CA ARG A 43 -4.37 -7.18 20.95
C ARG A 43 -5.08 -5.86 20.62
N LYS A 44 -5.36 -5.61 19.36
CA LYS A 44 -6.01 -4.39 18.86
C LYS A 44 -7.53 -4.48 18.86
N GLY A 45 -8.13 -5.54 19.41
CA GLY A 45 -9.57 -5.72 19.51
C GLY A 45 -10.14 -6.80 18.57
N GLY A 46 -9.26 -7.63 17.98
CA GLY A 46 -9.65 -8.79 17.18
C GLY A 46 -9.96 -8.49 15.72
N MET A 47 -10.57 -9.46 15.04
CA MET A 47 -10.83 -9.41 13.60
C MET A 47 -11.71 -8.24 13.15
N GLY A 48 -12.61 -7.75 14.01
CA GLY A 48 -13.42 -6.57 13.73
C GLY A 48 -12.60 -5.27 13.51
N ARG A 49 -11.31 -5.29 13.83
CA ARG A 49 -10.37 -4.18 13.60
C ARG A 49 -9.52 -4.33 12.33
N SER A 50 -9.73 -5.39 11.54
CA SER A 50 -8.94 -5.65 10.32
C SER A 50 -8.94 -4.47 9.36
N GLN A 51 -10.09 -3.90 9.06
CA GLN A 51 -10.20 -2.76 8.15
C GLN A 51 -9.53 -1.49 8.70
N ASN A 52 -9.59 -1.27 10.03
CA ASN A 52 -8.87 -0.17 10.66
C ASN A 52 -7.36 -0.35 10.52
N GLU A 53 -6.85 -1.57 10.64
CA GLU A 53 -5.42 -1.87 10.46
C GLU A 53 -4.97 -1.66 9.01
N GLU A 54 -5.80 -2.06 8.04
CA GLU A 54 -5.57 -1.76 6.62
C GLU A 54 -5.46 -0.25 6.38
N LYS A 55 -6.37 0.52 7.00
CA LYS A 55 -6.35 1.98 6.91
C LYS A 55 -5.07 2.57 7.51
N LEU A 56 -4.66 2.13 8.69
CA LEU A 56 -3.42 2.58 9.33
C LEU A 56 -2.20 2.28 8.46
N ALA A 57 -2.14 1.08 7.85
CA ALA A 57 -1.05 0.70 6.95
C ALA A 57 -0.93 1.65 5.75
N VAL A 58 -2.05 2.09 5.20
CA VAL A 58 -2.06 3.04 4.06
C VAL A 58 -1.76 4.46 4.53
N ASP A 59 -2.39 4.91 5.61
CA ASP A 59 -2.22 6.27 6.13
C ASP A 59 -0.77 6.57 6.52
N CYS A 60 -0.04 5.59 7.07
CA CYS A 60 1.36 5.75 7.47
C CYS A 60 2.39 5.47 6.34
N GLY A 61 1.95 5.03 5.16
CA GLY A 61 2.84 4.75 4.03
C GLY A 61 3.50 3.36 4.05
N TYR A 62 3.05 2.45 4.91
CA TYR A 62 3.49 1.04 4.88
C TYR A 62 2.96 0.32 3.64
N TRP A 63 1.71 0.61 3.24
CA TRP A 63 1.05 0.13 2.04
C TRP A 63 0.57 1.28 1.18
N HIS A 64 0.52 1.10 -0.15
CA HIS A 64 0.09 2.16 -1.08
C HIS A 64 -1.00 1.62 -1.99
N LEU A 65 -1.94 2.49 -2.39
CA LEU A 65 -3.01 2.18 -3.31
C LEU A 65 -2.67 2.75 -4.68
N TRP A 66 -2.71 1.91 -5.72
CA TRP A 66 -2.47 2.33 -7.10
C TRP A 66 -3.11 1.35 -8.09
N ARG A 67 -3.27 1.80 -9.31
CA ARG A 67 -3.80 1.00 -10.42
C ARG A 67 -2.92 1.20 -11.66
N PHE A 68 -2.76 0.16 -12.44
CA PHE A 68 -2.11 0.19 -13.74
C PHE A 68 -3.05 -0.41 -14.77
N ASN A 69 -3.58 0.43 -15.66
CA ASN A 69 -4.47 0.03 -16.74
C ASN A 69 -3.79 0.23 -18.10
N PRO A 70 -3.33 -0.85 -18.77
CA PRO A 70 -2.63 -0.74 -20.05
C PRO A 70 -3.44 -0.04 -21.15
N LEU A 71 -4.76 -0.14 -21.14
CA LEU A 71 -5.62 0.51 -22.17
C LEU A 71 -5.46 2.03 -22.20
N LEU A 72 -5.06 2.66 -21.09
CA LEU A 72 -4.82 4.09 -21.07
C LEU A 72 -3.61 4.51 -21.92
N ALA A 73 -2.61 3.61 -22.04
CA ALA A 73 -1.46 3.86 -22.90
C ALA A 73 -1.86 3.96 -24.36
N ASP A 74 -2.81 3.13 -24.83
CA ASP A 74 -3.35 3.18 -26.20
C ASP A 74 -4.08 4.50 -26.49
N GLU A 75 -4.52 5.20 -25.43
CA GLU A 75 -5.16 6.52 -25.50
C GLU A 75 -4.16 7.69 -25.32
N GLY A 76 -2.85 7.42 -25.24
CA GLY A 76 -1.82 8.42 -24.96
C GLY A 76 -1.88 8.97 -23.52
N LYS A 77 -2.53 8.25 -22.62
CA LYS A 77 -2.67 8.60 -21.20
C LYS A 77 -1.74 7.74 -20.35
N ASN A 78 -1.30 8.29 -19.21
CA ASN A 78 -0.51 7.51 -18.26
C ASN A 78 -1.31 6.31 -17.73
N PRO A 79 -0.84 5.06 -17.93
CA PRO A 79 -1.51 3.88 -17.42
C PRO A 79 -1.45 3.74 -15.91
N PHE A 80 -0.49 4.39 -15.25
CA PHE A 80 -0.32 4.33 -13.80
C PHE A 80 -1.07 5.44 -13.09
N THR A 81 -1.93 5.06 -12.15
CA THR A 81 -2.66 5.99 -11.27
C THR A 81 -2.27 5.71 -9.82
N LEU A 82 -1.71 6.70 -9.14
CA LEU A 82 -1.50 6.65 -7.69
C LEU A 82 -2.76 7.13 -6.98
N ASP A 83 -3.42 6.21 -6.27
CA ASP A 83 -4.67 6.49 -5.55
C ASP A 83 -4.42 6.92 -4.09
N SER A 84 -3.27 6.55 -3.52
CA SER A 84 -2.88 6.95 -2.17
C SER A 84 -2.66 8.45 -2.05
N LYS A 85 -3.14 9.01 -0.95
CA LYS A 85 -2.75 10.35 -0.49
C LYS A 85 -1.31 10.34 0.05
N ALA A 86 -0.75 11.53 0.28
CA ALA A 86 0.55 11.66 0.96
C ALA A 86 0.49 11.01 2.35
N PRO A 87 1.39 10.09 2.68
CA PRO A 87 1.38 9.41 3.95
C PRO A 87 1.76 10.31 5.14
N LYS A 88 1.24 9.95 6.30
CA LYS A 88 1.64 10.51 7.61
C LYS A 88 2.82 9.70 8.13
N TRP A 89 4.02 10.07 7.74
CA TRP A 89 5.25 9.32 8.05
C TRP A 89 5.54 9.26 9.55
N GLU A 90 5.06 10.22 10.32
CA GLU A 90 5.15 10.24 11.78
C GLU A 90 4.49 9.02 12.43
N ASP A 91 3.48 8.42 11.80
CA ASP A 91 2.76 7.26 12.31
C ASP A 91 3.41 5.91 11.90
N PHE A 92 4.42 5.94 11.02
CA PHE A 92 5.01 4.71 10.46
C PHE A 92 5.62 3.80 11.53
N ARG A 93 6.36 4.38 12.47
CA ARG A 93 7.00 3.64 13.55
C ARG A 93 5.97 2.99 14.48
N ASP A 94 4.94 3.73 14.83
CA ASP A 94 3.86 3.24 15.70
C ASP A 94 3.08 2.12 15.03
N PHE A 95 2.86 2.19 13.73
CA PHE A 95 2.28 1.10 12.96
C PHE A 95 3.14 -0.17 13.04
N LEU A 96 4.47 -0.08 12.81
CA LEU A 96 5.37 -1.23 12.93
C LEU A 96 5.32 -1.86 14.31
N LEU A 97 5.35 -1.04 15.38
CA LEU A 97 5.31 -1.53 16.77
C LEU A 97 3.94 -2.11 17.17
N GLY A 98 2.91 -1.79 16.41
CA GLY A 98 1.61 -2.44 16.50
C GLY A 98 1.60 -3.88 15.99
N GLU A 99 2.50 -4.25 15.10
CA GLU A 99 2.63 -5.57 14.51
C GLU A 99 3.56 -6.48 15.33
N VAL A 100 3.08 -7.66 15.72
CA VAL A 100 3.84 -8.59 16.60
C VAL A 100 5.20 -8.96 16.00
N ARG A 101 5.29 -9.15 14.69
CA ARG A 101 6.54 -9.49 13.99
C ARG A 101 7.64 -8.46 14.19
N TYR A 102 7.31 -7.17 14.14
CA TYR A 102 8.27 -6.09 14.39
C TYR A 102 8.54 -5.88 15.87
N LEU A 103 7.48 -5.93 16.70
CA LEU A 103 7.62 -5.83 18.15
C LEU A 103 8.50 -6.95 18.73
N SER A 104 8.43 -8.16 18.18
CA SER A 104 9.27 -9.28 18.58
C SER A 104 10.74 -9.03 18.28
N VAL A 105 11.05 -8.44 17.11
CA VAL A 105 12.42 -8.03 16.77
C VAL A 105 12.92 -6.96 17.73
N GLN A 106 12.10 -5.96 18.03
CA GLN A 106 12.49 -4.91 18.99
C GLN A 106 12.81 -5.47 20.39
N LYS A 107 12.03 -6.46 20.85
CA LYS A 107 12.26 -7.09 22.17
C LYS A 107 13.51 -7.95 22.20
N ALA A 108 13.77 -8.70 21.13
CA ALA A 108 14.90 -9.62 21.06
C ALA A 108 16.23 -8.92 20.73
N PHE A 109 16.18 -7.90 19.86
CA PHE A 109 17.34 -7.21 19.28
C PHE A 109 17.10 -5.69 19.24
N PRO A 110 17.05 -4.99 20.40
CA PRO A 110 16.59 -3.59 20.45
C PRO A 110 17.49 -2.62 19.67
N LYS A 111 18.81 -2.86 19.61
CA LYS A 111 19.76 -1.99 18.90
C LYS A 111 19.61 -2.16 17.38
N GLU A 112 19.59 -3.39 16.92
CA GLU A 112 19.44 -3.75 15.51
C GLU A 112 18.05 -3.37 14.98
N ALA A 113 17.01 -3.51 15.82
CA ALA A 113 15.65 -3.15 15.46
C ALA A 113 15.50 -1.67 15.13
N ASP A 114 16.17 -0.80 15.88
CA ASP A 114 16.08 0.65 15.65
C ASP A 114 16.63 1.05 14.27
N GLU A 115 17.78 0.49 13.90
CA GLU A 115 18.38 0.69 12.59
C GLU A 115 17.49 0.09 11.47
N LEU A 116 17.03 -1.16 11.65
CA LEU A 116 16.18 -1.83 10.65
C LEU A 116 14.86 -1.08 10.41
N PHE A 117 14.23 -0.56 11.45
CA PHE A 117 12.98 0.20 11.29
C PHE A 117 13.21 1.55 10.62
N SER A 118 14.33 2.20 10.90
CA SER A 118 14.72 3.43 10.21
C SER A 118 14.99 3.19 8.73
N GLN A 119 15.64 2.08 8.38
CA GLN A 119 15.83 1.68 6.99
C GLN A 119 14.50 1.31 6.31
N ALA A 120 13.61 0.61 7.01
CA ALA A 120 12.28 0.25 6.49
C ALA A 120 11.46 1.50 6.15
N GLU A 121 11.46 2.51 7.02
CA GLU A 121 10.80 3.80 6.76
C GLU A 121 11.41 4.52 5.56
N LYS A 122 12.74 4.58 5.49
CA LYS A 122 13.45 5.16 4.34
C LYS A 122 13.06 4.48 3.03
N MET A 123 13.02 3.15 3.00
CA MET A 123 12.63 2.37 1.83
C MET A 123 11.15 2.58 1.46
N ALA A 124 10.27 2.71 2.45
CA ALA A 124 8.85 3.04 2.20
C ALA A 124 8.69 4.42 1.56
N LYS A 125 9.43 5.42 2.04
CA LYS A 125 9.48 6.77 1.46
C LYS A 125 9.98 6.76 0.01
N LEU A 126 11.07 6.04 -0.28
CA LEU A 126 11.60 5.89 -1.63
C LEU A 126 10.60 5.21 -2.58
N ARG A 127 9.92 4.18 -2.12
CA ARG A 127 8.86 3.49 -2.87
C ARG A 127 7.71 4.42 -3.19
N TYR A 128 7.22 5.18 -2.22
CA TYR A 128 6.18 6.19 -2.44
C TYR A 128 6.60 7.24 -3.47
N GLN A 129 7.82 7.79 -3.34
CA GLN A 129 8.36 8.74 -4.31
C GLN A 129 8.44 8.15 -5.73
N THR A 130 8.75 6.86 -5.85
CA THR A 130 8.75 6.17 -7.14
C THR A 130 7.34 6.11 -7.74
N TYR A 131 6.32 5.82 -6.93
CA TYR A 131 4.93 5.85 -7.39
C TYR A 131 4.47 7.25 -7.78
N VAL A 132 4.87 8.28 -7.03
CA VAL A 132 4.59 9.68 -7.39
C VAL A 132 5.20 10.01 -8.75
N ARG A 133 6.50 9.70 -8.98
CA ARG A 133 7.14 9.92 -10.29
C ARG A 133 6.40 9.20 -11.41
N LYS A 134 6.09 7.91 -11.22
CA LYS A 134 5.35 7.13 -12.22
C LYS A 134 3.99 7.74 -12.56
N SER A 135 3.27 8.26 -11.58
CA SER A 135 1.96 8.90 -11.82
C SER A 135 2.05 10.24 -12.58
N GLN A 136 3.24 10.83 -12.66
CA GLN A 136 3.51 12.10 -13.34
C GLN A 136 4.19 11.94 -14.70
N GLU A 137 4.50 10.71 -15.12
CA GLU A 137 5.12 10.43 -16.43
C GLU A 137 4.19 10.88 -17.57
N ASN A 138 4.78 11.57 -18.57
CA ASN A 138 4.06 11.94 -19.78
C ASN A 138 4.06 10.78 -20.79
N TRP A 139 2.88 10.36 -21.21
CA TRP A 139 2.69 9.27 -22.17
C TRP A 139 2.22 9.74 -23.54
N SER A 140 1.94 11.02 -23.72
CA SER A 140 1.45 11.57 -25.00
C SER A 140 2.48 11.52 -26.12
N GLU A 141 3.77 11.35 -25.79
CA GLU A 141 4.89 11.35 -26.76
C GLU A 141 5.43 9.94 -27.04
N GLN A 142 4.80 8.89 -26.48
CA GLN A 142 5.31 7.52 -26.60
C GLN A 142 4.56 6.66 -27.63
N ILE A 143 3.69 7.27 -28.44
CA ILE A 143 2.92 6.61 -29.50
C ILE A 143 3.46 7.01 -30.87
#